data_842a0d9ce8596dcd179453ccc7ceb42f
#
_entry.id   842a0d9ce8596dcd179453ccc7ceb42f
#
_cell.length_a   1.000
_cell.length_b   1.000
_cell.length_c   1.000
_cell.angle_alpha   90.00
_cell.angle_beta   90.00
_cell.angle_gamma   90.00
#
_symmetry.space_group_name_H-M   'P 1'
#
loop_
_entity.id
_entity.type
_entity.pdbx_description
1 polymer ?
#
loop_
_entity_poly.entity_id
_entity_poly.type
_entity_poly.pdbx_seq_one_letter_code
_entity_poly.pdbx_strand_id
1 'polypeptide(L)'
;MKLTILDDVASTNEIVKNALREGKAEGLVVRARRQSGGYGRQGRIWDSPVGGLYMSLLLRPDVAGSGLSTLSLVVGLAVQRALEALAVPAARDAIQLKWPNDIVYMPADCPRADEYRKLCGISMEACGGGVCVGIGINVFPPEIAQPVEGRNIPQYMADLMLSG
;
A
#
# COMPACT_ATOMS: atom_id res chain seq x y z
N MET A 1 4.24 13.22 14.03
CA MET A 1 3.33 12.46 13.13
C MET A 1 1.90 12.69 13.57
N LYS A 2 0.98 13.03 12.64
CA LYS A 2 -0.45 13.28 12.93
C LYS A 2 -1.28 12.28 12.12
N LEU A 3 -2.00 11.38 12.80
CA LEU A 3 -2.90 10.41 12.17
C LEU A 3 -4.33 10.95 12.16
N THR A 4 -4.96 10.89 10.99
CA THR A 4 -6.40 11.15 10.78
C THR A 4 -7.05 9.88 10.26
N ILE A 5 -8.11 9.42 10.92
CA ILE A 5 -8.86 8.22 10.51
C ILE A 5 -10.24 8.66 10.04
N LEU A 6 -10.64 8.18 8.87
CA LEU A 6 -11.90 8.49 8.20
C LEU A 6 -12.64 7.20 7.86
N ASP A 7 -13.95 7.24 7.83
CA ASP A 7 -14.75 6.06 7.48
C ASP A 7 -14.78 5.87 5.96
N ASP A 8 -15.32 6.83 5.22
CA ASP A 8 -15.49 6.80 3.79
C ASP A 8 -14.91 8.05 3.13
N VAL A 9 -14.08 7.85 2.12
CA VAL A 9 -13.51 8.95 1.32
C VAL A 9 -13.43 8.55 -0.15
N ALA A 10 -13.29 9.52 -1.04
CA ALA A 10 -12.96 9.22 -2.43
C ALA A 10 -11.56 8.59 -2.51
N SER A 11 -10.55 9.24 -1.94
CA SER A 11 -9.18 8.75 -1.91
C SER A 11 -8.37 9.45 -0.81
N THR A 12 -7.60 8.67 -0.03
CA THR A 12 -6.67 9.21 0.95
C THR A 12 -5.52 9.98 0.29
N ASN A 13 -5.12 9.58 -0.93
CA ASN A 13 -4.10 10.30 -1.71
C ASN A 13 -4.56 11.73 -2.03
N GLU A 14 -5.82 11.92 -2.43
CA GLU A 14 -6.31 13.26 -2.77
C GLU A 14 -6.31 14.20 -1.56
N ILE A 15 -6.65 13.69 -0.36
CA ILE A 15 -6.60 14.46 0.88
C ILE A 15 -5.15 14.88 1.18
N VAL A 16 -4.20 13.96 1.08
CA VAL A 16 -2.78 14.24 1.33
C VAL A 16 -2.20 15.18 0.26
N LYS A 17 -2.57 15.00 -1.01
CA LYS A 17 -2.13 15.92 -2.09
C LYS A 17 -2.66 17.35 -1.89
N ASN A 18 -3.89 17.50 -1.42
CA ASN A 18 -4.43 18.82 -1.07
C ASN A 18 -3.65 19.44 0.10
N ALA A 19 -3.36 18.67 1.14
CA ALA A 19 -2.52 19.12 2.26
C ALA A 19 -1.11 19.54 1.80
N LEU A 20 -0.50 18.81 0.83
CA LEU A 20 0.77 19.20 0.21
C LEU A 20 0.69 20.54 -0.50
N ARG A 21 -0.37 20.77 -1.31
CA ARG A 21 -0.61 22.04 -2.02
C ARG A 21 -0.83 23.20 -1.06
N GLU A 22 -1.47 22.96 0.09
CA GLU A 22 -1.66 23.93 1.18
C GLU A 22 -0.39 24.19 2.00
N GLY A 23 0.73 23.57 1.67
CA GLY A 23 2.00 23.76 2.40
C GLY A 23 2.04 23.10 3.78
N LYS A 24 1.18 22.15 4.09
CA LYS A 24 1.22 21.44 5.39
C LYS A 24 2.58 20.78 5.62
N ALA A 25 3.00 20.74 6.88
CA ALA A 25 4.23 20.09 7.29
C ALA A 25 4.15 18.57 7.07
N GLU A 26 5.31 17.92 6.91
CA GLU A 26 5.39 16.47 6.80
C GLU A 26 4.89 15.74 8.05
N GLY A 27 4.60 14.45 7.89
CA GLY A 27 4.15 13.59 8.97
C GLY A 27 2.63 13.54 9.14
N LEU A 28 1.84 14.15 8.22
CA LEU A 28 0.41 13.86 8.12
C LEU A 28 0.23 12.45 7.57
N VAL A 29 -0.59 11.65 8.27
CA VAL A 29 -1.07 10.34 7.83
C VAL A 29 -2.58 10.36 7.79
N VAL A 30 -3.15 10.01 6.65
CA VAL A 30 -4.60 9.84 6.47
C VAL A 30 -4.87 8.37 6.21
N ARG A 31 -5.75 7.76 7.01
CA ARG A 31 -6.24 6.40 6.82
C ARG A 31 -7.74 6.44 6.56
N ALA A 32 -8.25 5.61 5.67
CA ALA A 32 -9.69 5.39 5.48
C ALA A 32 -10.07 3.92 5.71
N ARG A 33 -11.30 3.66 6.14
CA ARG A 33 -11.86 2.32 6.23
C ARG A 33 -12.28 1.81 4.86
N ARG A 34 -12.75 2.71 3.98
CA ARG A 34 -13.16 2.44 2.61
C ARG A 34 -12.82 3.62 1.70
N GLN A 35 -12.56 3.35 0.43
CA GLN A 35 -12.42 4.38 -0.59
C GLN A 35 -13.35 4.08 -1.76
N SER A 36 -14.06 5.11 -2.25
CA SER A 36 -14.93 4.99 -3.44
C SER A 36 -14.20 5.25 -4.76
N GLY A 37 -13.02 5.83 -4.72
CA GLY A 37 -12.17 6.16 -5.87
C GLY A 37 -10.69 5.88 -5.56
N GLY A 38 -10.40 4.75 -4.92
CA GLY A 38 -9.03 4.30 -4.68
C GLY A 38 -8.28 4.05 -5.98
N TYR A 39 -7.03 4.49 -6.06
CA TYR A 39 -6.21 4.26 -7.24
C TYR A 39 -4.74 4.04 -6.90
N GLY A 40 -4.07 3.30 -7.78
CA GLY A 40 -2.63 3.07 -7.75
C GLY A 40 -1.91 3.81 -8.88
N ARG A 41 -0.73 3.34 -9.23
CA ARG A 41 0.08 3.93 -10.31
C ARG A 41 -0.66 3.92 -11.64
N GLN A 42 -0.44 5.00 -12.43
CA GLN A 42 -1.03 5.19 -13.76
C GLN A 42 -2.58 5.21 -13.74
N GLY A 43 -3.19 5.63 -12.60
CA GLY A 43 -4.63 5.70 -12.46
C GLY A 43 -5.36 4.36 -12.42
N ARG A 44 -4.64 3.24 -12.25
CA ARG A 44 -5.29 1.92 -12.14
C ARG A 44 -6.15 1.87 -10.89
N ILE A 45 -7.36 1.38 -11.01
CA ILE A 45 -8.28 1.23 -9.90
C ILE A 45 -7.65 0.33 -8.82
N TRP A 46 -7.71 0.81 -7.58
CA TRP A 46 -7.43 0.03 -6.38
C TRP A 46 -8.73 -0.13 -5.63
N ASP A 47 -9.34 -1.29 -5.74
CA ASP A 47 -10.55 -1.61 -5.01
C ASP A 47 -10.28 -1.53 -3.50
N SER A 48 -11.15 -0.81 -2.79
CA SER A 48 -10.90 -0.43 -1.40
C SER A 48 -12.13 -0.65 -0.51
N PRO A 49 -12.66 -1.89 -0.43
CA PRO A 49 -13.77 -2.22 0.46
C PRO A 49 -13.33 -2.18 1.94
N VAL A 50 -14.27 -2.28 2.85
CA VAL A 50 -13.97 -2.52 4.27
C VAL A 50 -13.18 -3.83 4.39
N GLY A 51 -12.16 -3.84 5.27
CA GLY A 51 -11.29 -5.01 5.47
C GLY A 51 -9.85 -4.79 5.03
N GLY A 52 -9.56 -3.76 4.22
CA GLY A 52 -8.20 -3.38 3.88
C GLY A 52 -7.61 -2.28 4.76
N LEU A 53 -6.33 -2.02 4.62
CA LEU A 53 -5.66 -0.83 5.14
C LEU A 53 -5.36 0.11 3.96
N TYR A 54 -6.00 1.25 3.94
CA TYR A 54 -5.81 2.30 2.94
C TYR A 54 -5.32 3.54 3.63
N MET A 55 -4.07 3.92 3.36
CA MET A 55 -3.49 5.09 3.98
C MET A 55 -2.58 5.85 3.03
N SER A 56 -2.44 7.14 3.30
CA SER A 56 -1.52 8.02 2.59
C SER A 56 -0.71 8.84 3.57
N LEU A 57 0.57 9.03 3.27
CA LEU A 57 1.52 9.80 4.07
C LEU A 57 1.96 11.03 3.30
N LEU A 58 2.11 12.15 4.01
CA LEU A 58 2.74 13.37 3.53
C LEU A 58 4.22 13.36 3.93
N LEU A 59 5.11 13.34 2.94
CA LEU A 59 6.54 13.46 3.15
C LEU A 59 7.10 14.70 2.43
N ARG A 60 8.17 15.29 2.99
CA ARG A 60 8.96 16.37 2.36
C ARG A 60 10.44 15.98 2.40
N PRO A 61 10.81 14.93 1.63
CA PRO A 61 12.19 14.48 1.62
C PRO A 61 13.10 15.54 1.01
N ASP A 62 14.23 15.78 1.66
CA ASP A 62 15.30 16.64 1.13
C ASP A 62 16.16 15.83 0.14
N VAL A 63 15.56 15.50 -1.00
CA VAL A 63 16.21 14.73 -2.06
C VAL A 63 15.91 15.36 -3.43
N ALA A 64 16.89 15.37 -4.30
CA ALA A 64 16.70 15.78 -5.69
C ALA A 64 15.72 14.84 -6.42
N GLY A 65 15.09 15.28 -7.50
CA GLY A 65 14.06 14.53 -8.22
C GLY A 65 14.45 13.08 -8.62
N SER A 66 15.75 12.82 -8.85
CA SER A 66 16.29 11.47 -9.09
C SER A 66 16.19 10.55 -7.85
N GLY A 67 16.10 11.11 -6.64
CA GLY A 67 15.97 10.34 -5.40
C GLY A 67 14.57 9.74 -5.16
N LEU A 68 13.54 10.19 -5.90
CA LEU A 68 12.18 9.67 -5.72
C LEU A 68 12.06 8.17 -6.08
N SER A 69 12.84 7.69 -7.04
CA SER A 69 12.87 6.26 -7.39
C SER A 69 13.46 5.42 -6.24
N THR A 70 14.50 5.93 -5.58
CA THR A 70 15.11 5.30 -4.41
C THR A 70 14.15 5.33 -3.21
N LEU A 71 13.39 6.43 -3.04
CA LEU A 71 12.39 6.54 -1.98
C LEU A 71 11.32 5.44 -2.10
N SER A 72 10.93 5.05 -3.32
CA SER A 72 9.96 3.97 -3.50
C SER A 72 10.47 2.62 -2.98
N LEU A 73 11.76 2.34 -3.13
CA LEU A 73 12.38 1.14 -2.58
C LEU A 73 12.47 1.19 -1.06
N VAL A 74 12.81 2.35 -0.49
CA VAL A 74 12.87 2.54 0.97
C VAL A 74 11.50 2.33 1.60
N VAL A 75 10.45 2.93 1.04
CA VAL A 75 9.08 2.74 1.49
C VAL A 75 8.64 1.28 1.32
N GLY A 76 8.94 0.68 0.17
CA GLY A 76 8.64 -0.72 -0.11
C GLY A 76 9.26 -1.66 0.92
N LEU A 77 10.55 -1.48 1.22
CA LEU A 77 11.26 -2.28 2.23
C LEU A 77 10.69 -2.06 3.64
N ALA A 78 10.35 -0.82 4.00
CA ALA A 78 9.73 -0.52 5.30
C ALA A 78 8.37 -1.22 5.45
N VAL A 79 7.53 -1.19 4.42
CA VAL A 79 6.23 -1.88 4.41
C VAL A 79 6.42 -3.40 4.45
N GLN A 80 7.33 -3.95 3.65
CA GLN A 80 7.66 -5.38 3.66
C GLN A 80 8.01 -5.85 5.08
N ARG A 81 8.97 -5.18 5.73
CA ARG A 81 9.40 -5.51 7.10
C ARG A 81 8.26 -5.43 8.12
N ALA A 82 7.37 -4.45 7.96
CA ALA A 82 6.20 -4.34 8.83
C ALA A 82 5.24 -5.52 8.65
N LEU A 83 5.03 -5.98 7.41
CA LEU A 83 4.18 -7.14 7.13
C LEU A 83 4.82 -8.45 7.60
N GLU A 84 6.14 -8.63 7.39
CA GLU A 84 6.90 -9.78 7.92
C GLU A 84 6.82 -9.88 9.44
N ALA A 85 6.87 -8.75 10.14
CA ALA A 85 6.77 -8.72 11.60
C ALA A 85 5.40 -9.20 12.12
N LEU A 86 4.35 -9.04 11.32
CA LEU A 86 2.99 -9.47 11.66
C LEU A 86 2.70 -10.91 11.22
N ALA A 87 3.47 -11.44 10.28
CA ALA A 87 3.26 -12.78 9.72
C ALA A 87 3.83 -13.89 10.61
N VAL A 88 3.23 -15.09 10.51
CA VAL A 88 3.81 -16.31 11.11
C VAL A 88 5.22 -16.55 10.56
N PRO A 89 6.14 -17.13 11.33
CA PRO A 89 7.51 -17.36 10.89
C PRO A 89 7.62 -18.09 9.54
N ALA A 90 6.78 -19.08 9.29
CA ALA A 90 6.77 -19.87 8.06
C ALA A 90 6.36 -19.07 6.80
N ALA A 91 5.67 -17.95 6.97
CA ALA A 91 5.21 -17.11 5.85
C ALA A 91 6.15 -15.93 5.53
N ARG A 92 7.07 -15.58 6.43
CA ARG A 92 7.89 -14.36 6.33
C ARG A 92 8.74 -14.31 5.08
N ASP A 93 9.45 -15.38 4.78
CA ASP A 93 10.37 -15.44 3.63
C ASP A 93 9.62 -15.40 2.28
N ALA A 94 8.33 -15.71 2.29
CA ALA A 94 7.47 -15.64 1.12
C ALA A 94 6.89 -14.24 0.86
N ILE A 95 7.01 -13.30 1.82
CA ILE A 95 6.62 -11.90 1.66
C ILE A 95 7.78 -11.15 0.99
N GLN A 96 7.61 -10.77 -0.27
CA GLN A 96 8.68 -10.21 -1.07
C GLN A 96 8.32 -8.87 -1.68
N LEU A 97 9.33 -8.00 -1.81
CA LEU A 97 9.21 -6.75 -2.56
C LEU A 97 9.32 -7.04 -4.05
N LYS A 98 8.24 -6.83 -4.77
CA LYS A 98 8.21 -6.87 -6.23
C LYS A 98 8.36 -5.46 -6.78
N TRP A 99 9.52 -5.20 -7.36
CA TRP A 99 9.80 -3.91 -7.98
C TRP A 99 8.77 -3.56 -9.07
N PRO A 100 8.34 -2.29 -9.20
CA PRO A 100 8.86 -1.13 -8.45
C PRO A 100 8.05 -0.76 -7.20
N ASN A 101 6.89 -1.38 -6.90
CA ASN A 101 5.95 -0.80 -5.97
C ASN A 101 4.93 -1.76 -5.34
N ASP A 102 5.13 -3.05 -5.45
CA ASP A 102 4.21 -4.05 -4.91
C ASP A 102 4.91 -4.91 -3.83
N ILE A 103 4.16 -5.27 -2.79
CA ILE A 103 4.54 -6.38 -1.92
C ILE A 103 3.67 -7.57 -2.30
N VAL A 104 4.31 -8.71 -2.47
CA VAL A 104 3.67 -9.93 -2.93
C VAL A 104 3.95 -11.08 -1.97
N TYR A 105 3.09 -12.06 -1.98
CA TYR A 105 3.31 -13.35 -1.36
C TYR A 105 3.65 -14.37 -2.44
N MET A 106 4.79 -15.05 -2.27
CA MET A 106 5.31 -16.04 -3.20
C MET A 106 5.83 -17.24 -2.40
N PRO A 107 4.96 -18.23 -2.08
CA PRO A 107 5.37 -19.41 -1.33
C PRO A 107 6.39 -20.25 -2.11
N ALA A 108 7.20 -21.01 -1.39
CA ALA A 108 8.29 -21.80 -1.97
C ALA A 108 7.83 -22.90 -2.94
N ASP A 109 6.59 -23.36 -2.80
CA ASP A 109 5.94 -24.35 -3.68
C ASP A 109 5.24 -23.73 -4.89
N CYS A 110 5.39 -22.42 -5.08
CA CYS A 110 4.82 -21.72 -6.24
C CYS A 110 5.47 -22.24 -7.53
N PRO A 111 4.72 -22.89 -8.43
CA PRO A 111 5.28 -23.58 -9.58
C PRO A 111 5.87 -22.65 -10.63
N ARG A 112 5.52 -21.37 -10.58
CA ARG A 112 5.98 -20.35 -11.54
C ARG A 112 6.25 -19.04 -10.85
N ALA A 113 7.34 -18.38 -11.19
CA ALA A 113 7.75 -17.08 -10.64
C ALA A 113 6.75 -15.94 -10.93
N ASP A 114 5.79 -16.13 -11.82
CA ASP A 114 4.74 -15.16 -12.15
C ASP A 114 3.39 -15.44 -11.44
N GLU A 115 3.30 -16.50 -10.65
CA GLU A 115 2.09 -16.89 -9.87
C GLU A 115 2.09 -16.30 -8.44
N TYR A 116 2.68 -15.13 -8.27
CA TYR A 116 2.63 -14.42 -7.00
C TYR A 116 1.22 -13.87 -6.71
N ARG A 117 0.92 -13.68 -5.42
CA ARG A 117 -0.30 -13.05 -4.95
C ARG A 117 -0.01 -11.68 -4.35
N LYS A 118 -0.82 -10.68 -4.66
CA LYS A 118 -0.57 -9.30 -4.24
C LYS A 118 -1.09 -9.04 -2.83
N LEU A 119 -0.19 -8.64 -1.93
CA LEU A 119 -0.50 -8.20 -0.57
C LEU A 119 -0.71 -6.70 -0.48
N CYS A 120 0.18 -5.93 -1.14
CA CYS A 120 0.21 -4.48 -1.01
C CYS A 120 0.57 -3.80 -2.33
N GLY A 121 -0.01 -2.64 -2.56
CA GLY A 121 0.40 -1.70 -3.61
C GLY A 121 0.81 -0.37 -3.00
N ILE A 122 1.90 0.21 -3.53
CA ILE A 122 2.43 1.51 -3.10
C ILE A 122 2.37 2.46 -4.28
N SER A 123 1.87 3.67 -4.07
CA SER A 123 1.91 4.75 -5.05
C SER A 123 2.69 5.94 -4.50
N MET A 124 3.41 6.63 -5.36
CA MET A 124 4.15 7.83 -4.98
C MET A 124 3.89 8.93 -6.00
N GLU A 125 3.43 10.07 -5.52
CA GLU A 125 3.07 11.22 -6.35
C GLU A 125 3.74 12.48 -5.81
N ALA A 126 4.65 13.06 -6.61
CA ALA A 126 5.26 14.35 -6.28
C ALA A 126 4.22 15.49 -6.47
N CYS A 127 4.01 16.31 -5.46
CA CYS A 127 3.04 17.38 -5.47
C CYS A 127 3.39 18.44 -4.42
N GLY A 128 3.21 19.72 -4.73
CA GLY A 128 3.32 20.83 -3.76
C GLY A 128 4.65 20.85 -2.97
N GLY A 129 5.78 20.54 -3.62
CA GLY A 129 7.10 20.51 -2.99
C GLY A 129 7.28 19.36 -1.99
N GLY A 130 6.52 18.29 -2.13
CA GLY A 130 6.65 17.07 -1.32
C GLY A 130 6.15 15.84 -2.07
N VAL A 131 5.93 14.75 -1.36
CA VAL A 131 5.52 13.45 -1.90
C VAL A 131 4.32 12.93 -1.12
N CYS A 132 3.27 12.57 -1.84
CA CYS A 132 2.19 11.74 -1.34
C CYS A 132 2.58 10.28 -1.53
N VAL A 133 2.64 9.52 -0.45
CA VAL A 133 2.88 8.08 -0.47
C VAL A 133 1.57 7.37 -0.13
N GLY A 134 0.94 6.76 -1.13
CA GLY A 134 -0.25 5.92 -0.94
C GLY A 134 0.13 4.48 -0.70
N ILE A 135 -0.49 3.84 0.28
CA ILE A 135 -0.27 2.45 0.64
C ILE A 135 -1.63 1.77 0.78
N GLY A 136 -1.87 0.74 -0.04
CA GLY A 136 -3.03 -0.12 0.04
C GLY A 136 -2.62 -1.55 0.38
N ILE A 137 -3.12 -2.09 1.49
CA ILE A 137 -2.82 -3.45 1.94
C ILE A 137 -4.11 -4.27 2.02
N ASN A 138 -4.11 -5.44 1.43
CA ASN A 138 -5.16 -6.43 1.60
C ASN A 138 -5.02 -7.09 2.97
N VAL A 139 -5.87 -6.73 3.94
CA VAL A 139 -5.78 -7.29 5.31
C VAL A 139 -6.75 -8.44 5.50
N PHE A 140 -8.05 -8.21 5.29
CA PHE A 140 -9.09 -9.22 5.32
C PHE A 140 -9.76 -9.34 3.95
N PRO A 141 -10.22 -10.52 3.54
CA PRO A 141 -11.02 -10.65 2.34
C PRO A 141 -12.32 -9.84 2.48
N PRO A 142 -12.82 -9.23 1.38
CA PRO A 142 -14.09 -8.55 1.40
C PRO A 142 -15.23 -9.56 1.62
N GLU A 143 -16.34 -9.12 2.25
CA GLU A 143 -17.52 -9.97 2.47
C GLU A 143 -18.11 -10.50 1.16
N ILE A 144 -18.03 -9.71 0.10
CA ILE A 144 -18.45 -10.09 -1.24
C ILE A 144 -17.20 -10.14 -2.12
N ALA A 145 -16.84 -11.35 -2.53
CA ALA A 145 -15.71 -11.56 -3.44
C ALA A 145 -15.97 -10.87 -4.77
N GLN A 146 -15.06 -10.00 -5.18
CA GLN A 146 -15.08 -9.40 -6.51
C GLN A 146 -14.36 -10.32 -7.50
N PRO A 147 -14.83 -10.44 -8.74
CA PRO A 147 -14.06 -11.14 -9.76
C PRO A 147 -12.70 -10.49 -9.93
N VAL A 148 -11.64 -11.29 -9.78
CA VAL A 148 -10.27 -10.80 -9.98
C VAL A 148 -9.94 -10.97 -11.46
N GLU A 149 -9.90 -9.87 -12.18
CA GLU A 149 -9.44 -9.88 -13.57
C GLU A 149 -7.91 -9.71 -13.63
N GLY A 150 -7.24 -10.59 -14.40
CA GLY A 150 -5.82 -10.48 -14.69
C GLY A 150 -4.89 -11.14 -13.67
N ARG A 151 -3.59 -10.74 -13.70
CA ARG A 151 -2.49 -11.39 -12.96
C ARG A 151 -2.37 -11.00 -11.49
N ASN A 152 -3.20 -10.08 -10.98
CA ASN A 152 -3.09 -9.56 -9.61
C ASN A 152 -4.04 -10.31 -8.65
N ILE A 153 -3.84 -11.60 -8.49
CA ILE A 153 -4.58 -12.38 -7.48
C ILE A 153 -4.26 -11.79 -6.10
N PRO A 154 -5.26 -11.39 -5.30
CA PRO A 154 -5.01 -10.84 -3.97
C PRO A 154 -4.55 -11.94 -3.00
N GLN A 155 -3.63 -11.60 -2.10
CA GLN A 155 -3.34 -12.31 -0.86
C GLN A 155 -3.78 -11.42 0.29
N TYR A 156 -4.31 -12.01 1.33
CA TYR A 156 -4.73 -11.28 2.51
C TYR A 156 -3.78 -11.54 3.67
N MET A 157 -3.46 -10.49 4.44
CA MET A 157 -2.60 -10.62 5.62
C MET A 157 -3.20 -11.53 6.69
N ALA A 158 -4.52 -11.55 6.83
CA ALA A 158 -5.22 -12.41 7.78
C ALA A 158 -4.86 -13.91 7.61
N ASP A 159 -4.60 -14.34 6.35
CA ASP A 159 -4.20 -15.71 6.04
C ASP A 159 -2.76 -16.03 6.50
N LEU A 160 -1.95 -15.01 6.70
CA LEU A 160 -0.52 -15.09 7.02
C LEU A 160 -0.21 -14.72 8.48
N MET A 161 -1.19 -14.27 9.23
CA MET A 161 -1.04 -13.90 10.64
C MET A 161 -1.33 -15.09 11.54
N LEU A 162 -0.78 -15.07 12.76
CA LEU A 162 -1.14 -16.03 13.78
C LEU A 162 -2.65 -15.94 14.05
N SER A 163 -3.35 -17.07 13.95
CA SER A 163 -4.65 -17.22 14.59
C SER A 163 -4.38 -17.12 16.08
N GLY A 164 -4.77 -15.99 16.69
CA GLY A 164 -4.65 -15.77 18.13
C GLY A 164 -5.55 -16.69 18.92
#